data_2c00bafba9958b7158f33ba0bcda8f53
#
_entry.id   2c00bafba9958b7158f33ba0bcda8f53
#
_cell.length_a   1.000
_cell.length_b   1.000
_cell.length_c   1.000
_cell.angle_alpha   90.00
_cell.angle_beta   90.00
_cell.angle_gamma   90.00
#
_symmetry.space_group_name_H-M   'P 1'
#
loop_
_entity.id
_entity.type
_entity.pdbx_description
1 polymer ?
#
loop_
_entity_poly.entity_id
_entity_poly.type
_entity_poly.pdbx_seq_one_letter_code
_entity_poly.pdbx_strand_id
1 'polypeptide(L)'
;MKNRKYKSKRFLLPILSLVLISIVSIASISSYITIKIFKSHMEEQIEKTKISYTQDQKNKVHQEVDFVKETIDFQIADAENILKANLKDKINIAINVANSIYDTYKDINSKEEIKEKIAKTLSLIKFDDGLGYYFIYDSKTNVM
;
A
#
# COMPACT_ATOMS: atom_id res chain seq x y z
N MET A 1 19.70 90.13 36.27
CA MET A 1 18.86 88.91 36.29
C MET A 1 19.31 87.92 35.28
N LYS A 2 20.54 87.36 35.26
CA LYS A 2 21.06 86.48 34.20
C LYS A 2 21.51 85.09 34.72
N ASN A 3 21.50 84.81 36.01
CA ASN A 3 22.09 83.60 36.59
C ASN A 3 21.12 82.45 36.95
N ARG A 4 19.80 82.59 36.80
CA ARG A 4 18.84 81.51 37.16
C ARG A 4 18.67 80.42 36.03
N LYS A 5 18.89 80.74 34.77
CA LYS A 5 18.71 79.81 33.65
C LYS A 5 19.82 78.76 33.56
N TYR A 6 21.03 79.01 34.04
CA TYR A 6 22.14 78.05 33.94
C TYR A 6 22.14 76.96 35.03
N LYS A 7 21.56 77.21 36.21
CA LYS A 7 21.47 76.16 37.26
C LYS A 7 20.47 75.07 36.92
N SER A 8 19.38 75.38 36.24
CA SER A 8 18.35 74.41 35.84
C SER A 8 18.86 73.35 34.81
N LYS A 9 19.68 73.72 33.84
CA LYS A 9 20.23 72.79 32.83
C LYS A 9 21.23 71.78 33.44
N ARG A 10 21.92 72.14 34.53
CA ARG A 10 22.92 71.27 35.16
C ARG A 10 22.30 70.09 35.92
N PHE A 11 21.05 70.23 36.37
CA PHE A 11 20.28 69.10 36.99
C PHE A 11 19.43 68.33 36.03
N LEU A 12 19.01 68.91 34.91
CA LEU A 12 18.19 68.18 33.89
C LEU A 12 18.98 67.13 33.12
N LEU A 13 20.26 67.41 32.83
CA LEU A 13 21.11 66.50 32.09
C LEU A 13 21.31 65.14 32.80
N PRO A 14 21.69 65.01 34.05
CA PRO A 14 21.84 63.74 34.76
C PRO A 14 20.53 63.04 34.98
N ILE A 15 19.41 63.70 35.14
CA ILE A 15 18.08 63.08 35.26
C ILE A 15 17.68 62.49 33.93
N LEU A 16 17.89 63.17 32.81
CA LEU A 16 17.60 62.65 31.46
C LEU A 16 18.45 61.44 31.12
N SER A 17 19.74 61.44 31.48
CA SER A 17 20.62 60.28 31.27
C SER A 17 20.20 59.05 32.08
N LEU A 18 19.74 59.24 33.32
CA LEU A 18 19.29 58.18 34.21
C LEU A 18 18.00 57.51 33.66
N VAL A 19 17.06 58.36 33.18
CA VAL A 19 15.85 57.87 32.50
C VAL A 19 16.21 57.07 31.25
N LEU A 20 17.13 57.55 30.43
CA LEU A 20 17.54 56.90 29.20
C LEU A 20 18.22 55.55 29.48
N ILE A 21 19.09 55.46 30.48
CA ILE A 21 19.71 54.20 30.92
C ILE A 21 18.67 53.22 31.43
N SER A 22 17.67 53.66 32.19
CA SER A 22 16.60 52.77 32.68
C SER A 22 15.75 52.21 31.54
N ILE A 23 15.42 52.98 30.52
CA ILE A 23 14.66 52.50 29.32
C ILE A 23 15.48 51.47 28.57
N VAL A 24 16.76 51.70 28.31
CA VAL A 24 17.64 50.75 27.61
C VAL A 24 17.79 49.46 28.39
N SER A 25 17.93 49.55 29.74
CA SER A 25 18.03 48.36 30.60
C SER A 25 16.75 47.51 30.55
N ILE A 26 15.57 48.13 30.64
CA ILE A 26 14.28 47.44 30.57
C ILE A 26 14.09 46.78 29.20
N ALA A 27 14.41 47.51 28.12
CA ALA A 27 14.32 46.95 26.75
C ALA A 27 15.24 45.74 26.54
N SER A 28 16.46 45.79 27.07
CA SER A 28 17.43 44.71 26.99
C SER A 28 16.97 43.48 27.76
N ILE A 29 16.46 43.62 28.95
CA ILE A 29 15.92 42.52 29.77
C ILE A 29 14.68 41.90 29.10
N SER A 30 13.77 42.74 28.62
CA SER A 30 12.56 42.28 27.91
C SER A 30 12.92 41.49 26.65
N SER A 31 13.87 41.95 25.84
CA SER A 31 14.34 41.25 24.65
C SER A 31 14.96 39.90 25.01
N TYR A 32 15.78 39.84 26.04
CA TYR A 32 16.39 38.57 26.48
C TYR A 32 15.34 37.53 26.90
N ILE A 33 14.34 37.94 27.70
CA ILE A 33 13.25 37.05 28.14
C ILE A 33 12.44 36.58 26.95
N THR A 34 12.10 37.47 26.02
CA THR A 34 11.34 37.13 24.81
C THR A 34 12.07 36.11 23.95
N ILE A 35 13.36 36.28 23.71
CA ILE A 35 14.17 35.34 22.94
C ILE A 35 14.22 33.98 23.63
N LYS A 36 14.39 33.91 24.93
CA LYS A 36 14.44 32.68 25.69
C LYS A 36 13.12 31.92 25.64
N ILE A 37 11.99 32.61 25.82
CA ILE A 37 10.66 32.01 25.72
C ILE A 37 10.39 31.51 24.29
N PHE A 38 10.71 32.34 23.29
CA PHE A 38 10.53 31.97 21.88
C PHE A 38 11.31 30.71 21.49
N LYS A 39 12.59 30.63 21.94
CA LYS A 39 13.42 29.46 21.68
C LYS A 39 12.83 28.17 22.28
N SER A 40 12.37 28.23 23.52
CA SER A 40 11.74 27.11 24.21
C SER A 40 10.45 26.64 23.50
N HIS A 41 9.60 27.59 23.08
CA HIS A 41 8.39 27.25 22.31
C HIS A 41 8.69 26.67 20.94
N MET A 42 9.73 27.18 20.27
CA MET A 42 10.14 26.62 18.97
C MET A 42 10.64 25.18 19.09
N GLU A 43 11.45 24.87 20.09
CA GLU A 43 11.96 23.53 20.35
C GLU A 43 10.79 22.55 20.60
N GLU A 44 9.83 22.92 21.41
CA GLU A 44 8.63 22.12 21.69
C GLU A 44 7.76 21.90 20.43
N GLN A 45 7.58 22.93 19.61
CA GLN A 45 6.81 22.82 18.38
C GLN A 45 7.50 21.93 17.33
N ILE A 46 8.83 22.04 17.22
CA ILE A 46 9.62 21.19 16.33
C ILE A 46 9.49 19.72 16.74
N GLU A 47 9.60 19.40 18.03
CA GLU A 47 9.45 18.05 18.56
C GLU A 47 8.05 17.49 18.26
N LYS A 48 7.00 18.24 18.56
CA LYS A 48 5.60 17.85 18.26
C LYS A 48 5.38 17.62 16.77
N THR A 49 5.88 18.52 15.94
CA THR A 49 5.74 18.40 14.47
C THR A 49 6.49 17.17 13.96
N LYS A 50 7.69 16.91 14.47
CA LYS A 50 8.48 15.71 14.08
C LYS A 50 7.77 14.41 14.46
N ILE A 51 7.22 14.33 15.66
CA ILE A 51 6.47 13.15 16.13
C ILE A 51 5.21 12.95 15.29
N SER A 52 4.42 14.00 15.07
CA SER A 52 3.21 13.94 14.24
C SER A 52 3.53 13.51 12.82
N TYR A 53 4.52 14.12 12.19
CA TYR A 53 4.95 13.78 10.83
C TYR A 53 5.40 12.32 10.72
N THR A 54 6.20 11.85 11.70
CA THR A 54 6.67 10.46 11.70
C THR A 54 5.50 9.48 11.85
N GLN A 55 4.53 9.80 12.72
CA GLN A 55 3.35 8.96 12.90
C GLN A 55 2.45 8.95 11.67
N ASP A 56 2.26 10.10 11.04
CA ASP A 56 1.47 10.20 9.80
C ASP A 56 2.11 9.41 8.65
N GLN A 57 3.44 9.49 8.50
CA GLN A 57 4.16 8.69 7.51
C GLN A 57 4.02 7.19 7.78
N LYS A 58 4.15 6.78 9.05
CA LYS A 58 3.97 5.39 9.44
C LYS A 58 2.56 4.88 9.13
N ASN A 59 1.54 5.68 9.42
CA ASN A 59 0.15 5.34 9.13
C ASN A 59 -0.10 5.22 7.62
N LYS A 60 0.47 6.13 6.81
CA LYS A 60 0.38 6.05 5.34
C LYS A 60 1.01 4.78 4.81
N VAL A 61 2.22 4.44 5.25
CA VAL A 61 2.89 3.21 4.84
C VAL A 61 2.07 1.97 5.21
N HIS A 62 1.47 1.93 6.40
CA HIS A 62 0.58 0.83 6.78
C HIS A 62 -0.63 0.74 5.84
N GLN A 63 -1.30 1.84 5.56
CA GLN A 63 -2.45 1.86 4.64
C GLN A 63 -2.07 1.40 3.23
N GLU A 64 -0.92 1.82 2.72
CA GLU A 64 -0.43 1.39 1.41
C GLU A 64 -0.11 -0.10 1.38
N VAL A 65 0.51 -0.64 2.43
CA VAL A 65 0.80 -2.08 2.55
C VAL A 65 -0.49 -2.89 2.64
N ASP A 66 -1.44 -2.46 3.44
CA ASP A 66 -2.74 -3.14 3.57
C ASP A 66 -3.51 -3.13 2.25
N PHE A 67 -3.53 -2.00 1.53
CA PHE A 67 -4.13 -1.90 0.20
C PHE A 67 -3.47 -2.84 -0.81
N VAL A 68 -2.14 -2.89 -0.84
CA VAL A 68 -1.41 -3.81 -1.74
C VAL A 68 -1.74 -5.26 -1.40
N LYS A 69 -1.78 -5.62 -0.12
CA LYS A 69 -2.15 -6.96 0.33
C LYS A 69 -3.56 -7.35 -0.12
N GLU A 70 -4.56 -6.50 0.13
CA GLU A 70 -5.94 -6.73 -0.31
C GLU A 70 -6.04 -6.89 -1.83
N THR A 71 -5.27 -6.10 -2.58
CA THR A 71 -5.22 -6.18 -4.04
C THR A 71 -4.65 -7.52 -4.50
N ILE A 72 -3.57 -7.99 -3.87
CA ILE A 72 -2.96 -9.29 -4.18
C ILE A 72 -3.93 -10.43 -3.84
N ASP A 73 -4.55 -10.41 -2.66
CA ASP A 73 -5.50 -11.43 -2.24
C ASP A 73 -6.71 -11.50 -3.20
N PHE A 74 -7.21 -10.34 -3.64
CA PHE A 74 -8.27 -10.27 -4.65
C PHE A 74 -7.83 -10.87 -5.99
N GLN A 75 -6.63 -10.52 -6.48
CA GLN A 75 -6.12 -11.06 -7.75
C GLN A 75 -5.90 -12.56 -7.70
N ILE A 76 -5.42 -13.10 -6.58
CA ILE A 76 -5.27 -14.55 -6.39
C ILE A 76 -6.64 -15.24 -6.44
N ALA A 77 -7.63 -14.73 -5.72
CA ALA A 77 -8.97 -15.30 -5.69
C ALA A 77 -9.64 -15.25 -7.09
N ASP A 78 -9.47 -14.15 -7.81
CA ASP A 78 -10.00 -14.01 -9.17
C ASP A 78 -9.32 -14.97 -10.15
N ALA A 79 -7.98 -15.09 -10.11
CA ALA A 79 -7.23 -16.03 -10.91
C ALA A 79 -7.63 -17.50 -10.63
N GLU A 80 -7.86 -17.86 -9.36
CA GLU A 80 -8.36 -19.20 -9.00
C GLU A 80 -9.75 -19.47 -9.59
N ASN A 81 -10.66 -18.50 -9.55
CA ASN A 81 -12.00 -18.65 -10.09
C ASN A 81 -11.97 -18.80 -11.61
N ILE A 82 -11.18 -18.00 -12.30
CA ILE A 82 -10.98 -18.11 -13.76
C ILE A 82 -10.39 -19.47 -14.10
N LEU A 83 -9.37 -19.92 -13.37
CA LEU A 83 -8.76 -21.22 -13.61
C LEU A 83 -9.74 -22.38 -13.41
N LYS A 84 -10.52 -22.36 -12.33
CA LYS A 84 -11.56 -23.36 -12.05
C LYS A 84 -12.62 -23.39 -13.15
N ALA A 85 -13.07 -22.24 -13.63
CA ALA A 85 -14.03 -22.15 -14.73
C ALA A 85 -13.46 -22.75 -16.03
N ASN A 86 -12.24 -22.36 -16.39
CA ASN A 86 -11.55 -22.87 -17.57
C ASN A 86 -11.32 -24.38 -17.51
N LEU A 87 -10.89 -24.90 -16.37
CA LEU A 87 -10.72 -26.35 -16.19
C LEU A 87 -12.04 -27.09 -16.29
N LYS A 88 -13.12 -26.57 -15.73
CA LYS A 88 -14.46 -27.14 -15.84
C LYS A 88 -14.93 -27.24 -17.30
N ASP A 89 -14.71 -26.18 -18.06
CA ASP A 89 -15.07 -26.14 -19.48
C ASP A 89 -14.27 -27.19 -20.30
N LYS A 90 -12.97 -27.30 -20.01
CA LYS A 90 -12.11 -28.34 -20.66
C LYS A 90 -12.58 -29.75 -20.31
N ILE A 91 -12.94 -30.00 -19.04
CA ILE A 91 -13.50 -31.30 -18.63
C ILE A 91 -14.82 -31.56 -19.34
N ASN A 92 -15.72 -30.57 -19.46
CA ASN A 92 -16.97 -30.73 -20.19
C ASN A 92 -16.75 -31.05 -21.66
N ILE A 93 -15.76 -30.42 -22.31
CA ILE A 93 -15.38 -30.73 -23.68
C ILE A 93 -14.93 -32.19 -23.79
N ALA A 94 -14.06 -32.67 -22.89
CA ALA A 94 -13.61 -34.06 -22.88
C ALA A 94 -14.78 -35.06 -22.71
N ILE A 95 -15.71 -34.77 -21.81
CA ILE A 95 -16.91 -35.58 -21.57
C ILE A 95 -17.78 -35.63 -22.84
N ASN A 96 -18.01 -34.48 -23.48
CA ASN A 96 -18.79 -34.39 -24.70
C ASN A 96 -18.15 -35.17 -25.85
N VAL A 97 -16.83 -35.08 -26.00
CA VAL A 97 -16.08 -35.88 -26.99
C VAL A 97 -16.20 -37.37 -26.69
N ALA A 98 -16.01 -37.79 -25.45
CA ALA A 98 -16.14 -39.17 -25.02
C ALA A 98 -17.55 -39.74 -25.28
N ASN A 99 -18.58 -38.97 -24.90
CA ASN A 99 -19.99 -39.35 -25.13
C ASN A 99 -20.30 -39.46 -26.64
N SER A 100 -19.83 -38.52 -27.45
CA SER A 100 -20.01 -38.57 -28.90
C SER A 100 -19.38 -39.82 -29.55
N ILE A 101 -18.18 -40.18 -29.10
CA ILE A 101 -17.52 -41.41 -29.57
C ILE A 101 -18.30 -42.63 -29.09
N TYR A 102 -18.70 -42.67 -27.83
CA TYR A 102 -19.47 -43.78 -27.28
C TYR A 102 -20.79 -43.99 -28.06
N ASP A 103 -21.57 -42.95 -28.25
CA ASP A 103 -22.84 -43.00 -28.94
C ASP A 103 -22.71 -43.41 -30.42
N THR A 104 -21.62 -43.00 -31.05
CA THR A 104 -21.35 -43.36 -32.45
C THR A 104 -21.01 -44.84 -32.62
N TYR A 105 -20.27 -45.41 -31.64
CA TYR A 105 -19.68 -46.75 -31.82
C TYR A 105 -20.25 -47.84 -30.91
N LYS A 106 -21.17 -47.52 -29.96
CA LYS A 106 -21.70 -48.48 -28.98
C LYS A 106 -22.37 -49.72 -29.55
N ASP A 107 -22.93 -49.61 -30.77
CA ASP A 107 -23.63 -50.70 -31.43
C ASP A 107 -22.77 -51.46 -32.44
N ILE A 108 -21.52 -51.00 -32.65
CA ILE A 108 -20.63 -51.52 -33.70
C ILE A 108 -19.35 -52.11 -33.11
N ASN A 109 -18.83 -51.51 -32.04
CA ASN A 109 -17.55 -51.88 -31.45
C ASN A 109 -17.70 -52.42 -30.01
N SER A 110 -16.71 -53.17 -29.55
CA SER A 110 -16.60 -53.61 -28.17
C SER A 110 -16.32 -52.42 -27.23
N LYS A 111 -16.63 -52.58 -25.92
CA LYS A 111 -16.37 -51.55 -24.93
C LYS A 111 -14.89 -51.17 -24.86
N GLU A 112 -14.00 -52.14 -25.01
CA GLU A 112 -12.56 -51.96 -24.98
C GLU A 112 -12.08 -51.13 -26.15
N GLU A 113 -12.57 -51.42 -27.37
CA GLU A 113 -12.25 -50.63 -28.57
C GLU A 113 -12.76 -49.17 -28.47
N ILE A 114 -13.94 -48.98 -27.87
CA ILE A 114 -14.49 -47.63 -27.62
C ILE A 114 -13.62 -46.87 -26.64
N LYS A 115 -13.19 -47.47 -25.54
CA LYS A 115 -12.28 -46.88 -24.57
C LYS A 115 -10.96 -46.44 -25.22
N GLU A 116 -10.39 -47.31 -26.03
CA GLU A 116 -9.14 -47.02 -26.75
C GLU A 116 -9.31 -45.85 -27.72
N LYS A 117 -10.44 -45.79 -28.44
CA LYS A 117 -10.76 -44.68 -29.34
C LYS A 117 -10.90 -43.37 -28.57
N ILE A 118 -11.58 -43.37 -27.41
CA ILE A 118 -11.74 -42.21 -26.56
C ILE A 118 -10.36 -41.76 -26.05
N ALA A 119 -9.56 -42.65 -25.49
CA ALA A 119 -8.24 -42.36 -24.97
C ALA A 119 -7.33 -41.75 -26.05
N LYS A 120 -7.30 -42.36 -27.22
CA LYS A 120 -6.52 -41.88 -28.38
C LYS A 120 -6.98 -40.50 -28.83
N THR A 121 -8.29 -40.28 -28.94
CA THR A 121 -8.82 -38.98 -29.39
C THR A 121 -8.50 -37.88 -28.39
N LEU A 122 -8.74 -38.10 -27.09
CA LEU A 122 -8.46 -37.12 -26.05
C LEU A 122 -6.97 -36.84 -25.89
N SER A 123 -6.09 -37.83 -26.12
CA SER A 123 -4.63 -37.62 -26.03
C SER A 123 -4.09 -36.69 -27.14
N LEU A 124 -4.80 -36.56 -28.24
CA LEU A 124 -4.43 -35.66 -29.34
C LEU A 124 -4.87 -34.20 -29.09
N ILE A 125 -5.80 -33.98 -28.16
CA ILE A 125 -6.31 -32.66 -27.87
C ILE A 125 -5.31 -31.93 -26.97
N LYS A 126 -4.81 -30.82 -27.48
CA LYS A 126 -3.97 -29.87 -26.74
C LYS A 126 -4.72 -28.58 -26.50
N PHE A 127 -4.48 -27.96 -25.37
CA PHE A 127 -5.03 -26.65 -25.01
C PHE A 127 -3.94 -25.78 -24.42
N ASP A 128 -4.22 -24.50 -24.19
CA ASP A 128 -3.28 -23.54 -23.65
C ASP A 128 -1.93 -23.52 -24.41
N ASP A 129 -2.01 -23.29 -25.73
CA ASP A 129 -0.86 -23.25 -26.65
C ASP A 129 0.01 -24.53 -26.63
N GLY A 130 -0.62 -25.69 -26.34
CA GLY A 130 0.04 -26.99 -26.32
C GLY A 130 0.62 -27.38 -24.95
N LEU A 131 0.49 -26.56 -23.95
CA LEU A 131 0.97 -26.83 -22.57
C LEU A 131 0.03 -27.76 -21.80
N GLY A 132 -1.28 -27.74 -22.15
CA GLY A 132 -2.29 -28.53 -21.49
C GLY A 132 -2.65 -29.78 -22.29
N TYR A 133 -3.00 -30.87 -21.62
CA TYR A 133 -3.46 -32.13 -22.18
C TYR A 133 -4.32 -32.89 -21.17
N TYR A 134 -5.08 -33.89 -21.65
CA TYR A 134 -5.91 -34.75 -20.82
C TYR A 134 -5.14 -35.95 -20.32
N PHE A 135 -5.22 -36.22 -19.03
CA PHE A 135 -4.84 -37.48 -18.41
C PHE A 135 -6.08 -38.37 -18.28
N ILE A 136 -5.99 -39.62 -18.71
CA ILE A 136 -7.07 -40.59 -18.63
C ILE A 136 -6.59 -41.77 -17.77
N TYR A 137 -7.33 -42.04 -16.72
CA TYR A 137 -7.06 -43.16 -15.82
C TYR A 137 -8.23 -44.15 -15.87
N ASP A 138 -7.94 -45.45 -15.90
CA ASP A 138 -8.93 -46.46 -15.62
C ASP A 138 -9.25 -46.46 -14.10
N SER A 139 -10.46 -46.90 -13.72
CA SER A 139 -10.88 -47.08 -12.32
C SER A 139 -9.96 -48.02 -11.51
N LYS A 140 -9.10 -48.79 -12.19
CA LYS A 140 -8.06 -49.66 -11.62
C LYS A 140 -6.68 -48.99 -11.50
N THR A 141 -6.58 -47.65 -11.61
CA THR A 141 -5.34 -46.88 -11.50
C THR A 141 -4.27 -47.12 -12.57
N ASN A 142 -4.61 -47.69 -13.69
CA ASN A 142 -3.70 -47.79 -14.84
C ASN A 142 -3.85 -46.54 -15.72
N VAL A 143 -2.73 -45.87 -16.02
CA VAL A 143 -2.68 -44.83 -17.07
C VAL A 143 -2.94 -45.49 -18.39
N MET A 144 -3.92 -45.01 -19.13
CA MET A 144 -4.24 -45.47 -20.47
C MET A 144 -3.51 -44.64 -21.52
#